data_fbde3d8daecc56c43a8f15dd962841ee
#
_entry.id   fbde3d8daecc56c43a8f15dd962841ee
#
_cell.length_a   1.000
_cell.length_b   1.000
_cell.length_c   1.000
_cell.angle_alpha   90.00
_cell.angle_beta   90.00
_cell.angle_gamma   90.00
#
_symmetry.space_group_name_H-M   'P 1'
#
loop_
_entity.id
_entity.type
_entity.pdbx_description
1 polymer ?
#
loop_
_entity_poly.entity_id
_entity_poly.type
_entity_poly.pdbx_seq_one_letter_code
_entity_poly.pdbx_strand_id
1 'polypeptide(L)'
;DYYASRGLGDVYKRQLLNQYVAELRDVHIQNDRMRFRRNIERIGEIMAYEMSKALTYSVKQVQTPLGTATASTHDDKIVIATVFRAGLPLHTGFLNMFDHADNAFVSAFRFYKDDEHRIVDVHIEYIAAPSLNDRTLLLVDPMLATGESMELAWKAFLTKGKPAKLQMACVIASQQGVAHMAELFPGDDVTLWCAAIDPVLDEHKYIVPGLGDAGDLSFGEKL
;
A
#
# COMPACT_ATOMS: atom_id res chain seq x y z
N ASP A 1 -0.36 -2.27 -18.95
CA ASP A 1 0.95 -2.95 -18.87
C ASP A 1 2.09 -2.08 -18.33
N TYR A 2 1.92 -0.75 -18.22
CA TYR A 2 3.02 0.16 -17.88
C TYR A 2 3.43 0.09 -16.38
N TYR A 3 2.51 -0.21 -15.48
CA TYR A 3 2.76 -0.25 -14.04
C TYR A 3 3.09 -1.65 -13.51
N ALA A 4 2.72 -2.68 -14.24
CA ALA A 4 3.11 -4.06 -13.96
C ALA A 4 4.52 -4.38 -14.49
N SER A 5 5.12 -3.53 -15.33
CA SER A 5 6.32 -3.89 -16.10
C SER A 5 7.65 -3.74 -15.35
N ARG A 6 7.68 -3.16 -14.14
CA ARG A 6 8.95 -2.94 -13.42
C ARG A 6 9.25 -3.91 -12.27
N GLY A 7 8.58 -5.05 -12.17
CA GLY A 7 8.98 -6.06 -11.20
C GLY A 7 7.92 -7.10 -10.84
N LEU A 8 6.63 -6.77 -10.94
CA LEU A 8 5.56 -7.72 -10.63
C LEU A 8 4.97 -8.42 -11.86
N GLY A 9 5.24 -7.98 -13.08
CA GLY A 9 4.68 -8.54 -14.30
C GLY A 9 4.90 -10.05 -14.49
N ASP A 10 6.00 -10.59 -13.97
CA ASP A 10 6.31 -12.03 -14.00
C ASP A 10 5.95 -12.76 -12.70
N VAL A 11 5.77 -12.05 -11.58
CA VAL A 11 5.39 -12.63 -10.28
C VAL A 11 3.96 -13.17 -10.31
N TYR A 12 3.08 -12.60 -11.14
CA TYR A 12 1.66 -12.99 -11.25
C TYR A 12 1.40 -14.40 -11.73
N LYS A 13 2.33 -15.05 -12.40
CA LYS A 13 1.98 -16.26 -13.16
C LYS A 13 2.20 -17.58 -12.45
N ARG A 14 2.89 -17.64 -11.29
CA ARG A 14 3.34 -18.95 -10.75
C ARG A 14 3.59 -19.05 -9.24
N GLN A 15 3.07 -18.16 -8.37
CA GLN A 15 3.56 -18.14 -6.98
C GLN A 15 2.45 -18.13 -5.92
N LEU A 16 2.86 -18.31 -4.66
CA LEU A 16 1.99 -18.23 -3.46
C LEU A 16 1.18 -16.95 -3.39
N LEU A 17 1.66 -15.85 -3.96
CA LEU A 17 0.91 -14.60 -4.06
C LEU A 17 -0.47 -14.81 -4.69
N ASN A 18 -0.54 -15.54 -5.82
CA ASN A 18 -1.81 -15.81 -6.51
C ASN A 18 -2.75 -16.67 -5.65
N GLN A 19 -2.21 -17.62 -4.89
CA GLN A 19 -3.03 -18.40 -3.96
C GLN A 19 -3.66 -17.51 -2.90
N TYR A 20 -2.88 -16.61 -2.29
CA TYR A 20 -3.40 -15.68 -1.26
C TYR A 20 -4.43 -14.71 -1.83
N VAL A 21 -4.20 -14.17 -3.02
CA VAL A 21 -5.18 -13.31 -3.72
C VAL A 21 -6.45 -14.10 -4.04
N ALA A 22 -6.36 -15.34 -4.50
CA ALA A 22 -7.52 -16.20 -4.76
C ALA A 22 -8.34 -16.46 -3.48
N GLU A 23 -7.68 -16.75 -2.35
CA GLU A 23 -8.35 -16.94 -1.06
C GLU A 23 -9.03 -15.66 -0.54
N LEU A 24 -8.45 -14.48 -0.81
CA LEU A 24 -9.09 -13.20 -0.47
C LEU A 24 -10.36 -12.92 -1.29
N ARG A 25 -10.43 -13.47 -2.51
CA ARG A 25 -11.58 -13.31 -3.42
C ARG A 25 -12.67 -14.36 -3.22
N ASP A 26 -12.33 -15.52 -2.68
CA ASP A 26 -13.25 -16.65 -2.55
C ASP A 26 -14.24 -16.44 -1.40
N VAL A 27 -15.53 -16.29 -1.72
CA VAL A 27 -16.61 -16.06 -0.77
C VAL A 27 -16.76 -17.18 0.27
N HIS A 28 -16.24 -18.38 -0.01
CA HIS A 28 -16.26 -19.51 0.93
C HIS A 28 -15.09 -19.48 1.92
N ILE A 29 -14.05 -18.68 1.65
CA ILE A 29 -12.82 -18.61 2.45
C ILE A 29 -12.68 -17.25 3.14
N GLN A 30 -13.02 -16.15 2.47
CA GLN A 30 -12.76 -14.78 2.91
C GLN A 30 -13.48 -14.39 4.22
N ASN A 31 -14.54 -15.09 4.60
CA ASN A 31 -15.32 -14.82 5.82
C ASN A 31 -14.57 -15.20 7.11
N ASP A 32 -13.51 -15.99 7.04
CA ASP A 32 -12.56 -16.17 8.14
C ASP A 32 -11.67 -14.91 8.27
N ARG A 33 -12.07 -14.01 9.17
CA ARG A 33 -11.37 -12.72 9.37
C ARG A 33 -9.89 -12.88 9.73
N MET A 34 -9.54 -13.91 10.48
CA MET A 34 -8.13 -14.15 10.84
C MET A 34 -7.33 -14.54 9.60
N ARG A 35 -7.86 -15.49 8.79
CA ARG A 35 -7.24 -15.92 7.55
C ARG A 35 -7.16 -14.79 6.53
N PHE A 36 -8.21 -13.97 6.42
CA PHE A 36 -8.26 -12.81 5.54
C PHE A 36 -7.13 -11.81 5.87
N ARG A 37 -7.03 -11.38 7.13
CA ARG A 37 -5.93 -10.50 7.57
C ARG A 37 -4.57 -11.12 7.35
N ARG A 38 -4.42 -12.42 7.68
CA ARG A 38 -3.13 -13.11 7.54
C ARG A 38 -2.70 -13.25 6.07
N ASN A 39 -3.63 -13.41 5.15
CA ASN A 39 -3.31 -13.44 3.72
C ASN A 39 -2.89 -12.06 3.21
N ILE A 40 -3.54 -10.97 3.67
CA ILE A 40 -3.09 -9.61 3.35
C ILE A 40 -1.67 -9.35 3.89
N GLU A 41 -1.36 -9.79 5.13
CA GLU A 41 0.00 -9.69 5.68
C GLU A 41 1.03 -10.44 4.82
N ARG A 42 0.75 -11.68 4.43
CA ARG A 42 1.64 -12.49 3.58
C ARG A 42 1.89 -11.85 2.22
N ILE A 43 0.84 -11.27 1.63
CA ILE A 43 0.97 -10.48 0.40
C ILE A 43 1.86 -9.26 0.66
N GLY A 44 1.68 -8.57 1.78
CA GLY A 44 2.53 -7.46 2.20
C GLY A 44 4.00 -7.83 2.34
N GLU A 45 4.30 -8.97 2.95
CA GLU A 45 5.67 -9.50 3.08
C GLU A 45 6.31 -9.75 1.71
N ILE A 46 5.57 -10.40 0.78
CA ILE A 46 6.05 -10.66 -0.58
C ILE A 46 6.27 -9.33 -1.34
N MET A 47 5.31 -8.41 -1.26
CA MET A 47 5.41 -7.10 -1.93
C MET A 47 6.57 -6.28 -1.37
N ALA A 48 6.77 -6.26 -0.06
CA ALA A 48 7.88 -5.56 0.59
C ALA A 48 9.23 -6.10 0.09
N TYR A 49 9.37 -7.42 -0.06
CA TYR A 49 10.57 -8.04 -0.66
C TYR A 49 10.79 -7.57 -2.10
N GLU A 50 9.75 -7.56 -2.93
CA GLU A 50 9.86 -7.09 -4.32
C GLU A 50 10.20 -5.59 -4.38
N MET A 51 9.54 -4.76 -3.56
CA MET A 51 9.79 -3.32 -3.47
C MET A 51 11.20 -3.01 -2.99
N SER A 52 11.80 -3.87 -2.17
CA SER A 52 13.17 -3.67 -1.69
C SER A 52 14.20 -3.56 -2.82
N LYS A 53 13.93 -4.16 -3.99
CA LYS A 53 14.79 -4.05 -5.18
C LYS A 53 14.93 -2.62 -5.72
N ALA A 54 13.98 -1.72 -5.39
CA ALA A 54 13.99 -0.32 -5.78
C ALA A 54 14.63 0.60 -4.71
N LEU A 55 15.13 0.05 -3.60
CA LEU A 55 15.84 0.81 -2.57
C LEU A 55 17.29 1.11 -2.98
N THR A 56 17.91 2.03 -2.26
CA THR A 56 19.33 2.38 -2.44
C THR A 56 20.20 1.48 -1.59
N TYR A 57 21.19 0.84 -2.19
CA TYR A 57 22.08 -0.08 -1.51
C TYR A 57 23.51 0.44 -1.44
N SER A 58 24.18 0.22 -0.31
CA SER A 58 25.61 0.44 -0.14
C SER A 58 26.34 -0.80 0.35
N VAL A 59 27.61 -0.88 0.05
CA VAL A 59 28.48 -1.98 0.49
C VAL A 59 29.03 -1.67 1.89
N LYS A 60 28.81 -2.59 2.83
CA LYS A 60 29.26 -2.47 4.22
C LYS A 60 30.14 -3.65 4.62
N GLN A 61 31.09 -3.39 5.50
CA GLN A 61 31.87 -4.42 6.17
C GLN A 61 31.14 -4.86 7.45
N VAL A 62 30.85 -6.14 7.55
CA VAL A 62 30.14 -6.75 8.68
C VAL A 62 31.08 -7.65 9.45
N GLN A 63 31.28 -7.39 10.73
CA GLN A 63 32.07 -8.24 11.60
C GLN A 63 31.28 -9.52 11.91
N THR A 64 31.87 -10.68 11.56
CA THR A 64 31.36 -11.99 11.90
C THR A 64 32.15 -12.61 13.05
N PRO A 65 31.71 -13.70 13.68
CA PRO A 65 32.49 -14.37 14.72
C PRO A 65 33.87 -14.88 14.24
N LEU A 66 34.06 -15.11 12.94
CA LEU A 66 35.25 -15.70 12.36
C LEU A 66 36.05 -14.75 11.46
N GLY A 67 35.61 -13.52 11.26
CA GLY A 67 36.28 -12.55 10.40
C GLY A 67 35.36 -11.43 9.93
N THR A 68 35.70 -10.79 8.81
CA THR A 68 34.93 -9.69 8.23
C THR A 68 34.32 -10.14 6.91
N ALA A 69 33.03 -9.94 6.74
CA ALA A 69 32.29 -10.18 5.50
C ALA A 69 31.89 -8.87 4.85
N THR A 70 31.80 -8.87 3.52
CA THR A 70 31.26 -7.74 2.76
C THR A 70 29.78 -8.03 2.44
N ALA A 71 28.88 -7.10 2.80
CA ALA A 71 27.46 -7.21 2.55
C ALA A 71 26.92 -5.93 1.87
N SER A 72 25.93 -6.09 1.01
CA SER A 72 25.17 -4.97 0.43
C SER A 72 23.86 -4.82 1.19
N THR A 73 23.65 -3.66 1.83
CA THR A 73 22.46 -3.37 2.63
C THR A 73 21.82 -2.07 2.18
N HIS A 74 20.50 -1.93 2.33
CA HIS A 74 19.84 -0.66 2.01
C HIS A 74 20.15 0.41 3.04
N ASP A 75 20.16 1.66 2.59
CA ASP A 75 20.42 2.85 3.40
C ASP A 75 19.18 3.73 3.59
N ASP A 76 18.06 3.36 2.95
CA ASP A 76 16.84 4.15 2.97
C ASP A 76 16.27 4.22 4.40
N LYS A 77 15.90 5.44 4.82
CA LYS A 77 15.15 5.71 6.04
C LYS A 77 13.67 5.55 5.75
N ILE A 78 13.14 4.37 5.96
CA ILE A 78 11.80 3.98 5.55
C ILE A 78 10.76 4.47 6.58
N VAL A 79 9.64 4.99 6.06
CA VAL A 79 8.39 5.20 6.80
C VAL A 79 7.29 4.40 6.10
N ILE A 80 6.64 3.50 6.81
CA ILE A 80 5.48 2.78 6.32
C ILE A 80 4.22 3.53 6.76
N ALA A 81 3.41 3.95 5.80
CA ALA A 81 2.19 4.71 6.03
C ALA A 81 0.96 3.95 5.56
N THR A 82 -0.14 4.04 6.30
CA THR A 82 -1.38 3.38 5.93
C THR A 82 -2.63 4.16 6.33
N VAL A 83 -3.74 3.84 5.64
CA VAL A 83 -5.06 4.39 5.91
C VAL A 83 -5.84 3.44 6.82
N PHE A 84 -6.37 3.95 7.92
CA PHE A 84 -7.25 3.19 8.80
C PHE A 84 -8.60 2.94 8.14
N ARG A 85 -9.18 1.76 8.38
CA ARG A 85 -8.81 0.54 9.14
C ARG A 85 -8.18 -0.51 8.23
N ALA A 86 -8.62 -0.57 6.96
CA ALA A 86 -8.34 -1.65 6.02
C ALA A 86 -6.85 -1.90 5.77
N GLY A 87 -6.04 -0.84 5.83
CA GLY A 87 -4.61 -0.91 5.57
C GLY A 87 -3.77 -1.62 6.64
N LEU A 88 -4.27 -1.80 7.86
CA LEU A 88 -3.48 -2.34 8.97
C LEU A 88 -2.84 -3.72 8.70
N PRO A 89 -3.53 -4.72 8.12
CA PRO A 89 -2.90 -6.01 7.85
C PRO A 89 -1.76 -5.91 6.81
N LEU A 90 -1.95 -5.09 5.78
CA LEU A 90 -0.92 -4.87 4.76
C LEU A 90 0.31 -4.16 5.37
N HIS A 91 0.07 -3.13 6.19
CA HIS A 91 1.08 -2.43 6.95
C HIS A 91 1.90 -3.39 7.82
N THR A 92 1.24 -4.32 8.54
CA THR A 92 1.91 -5.34 9.34
C THR A 92 2.83 -6.21 8.49
N GLY A 93 2.39 -6.63 7.31
CA GLY A 93 3.21 -7.41 6.38
C GLY A 93 4.47 -6.66 5.93
N PHE A 94 4.34 -5.37 5.62
CA PHE A 94 5.50 -4.53 5.30
C PHE A 94 6.44 -4.35 6.50
N LEU A 95 5.89 -4.15 7.70
CA LEU A 95 6.68 -3.98 8.93
C LEU A 95 7.44 -5.26 9.32
N ASN A 96 6.90 -6.44 9.03
CA ASN A 96 7.60 -7.71 9.23
C ASN A 96 8.90 -7.83 8.40
N MET A 97 8.97 -7.10 7.27
CA MET A 97 10.15 -7.10 6.40
C MET A 97 11.07 -5.90 6.64
N PHE A 98 10.50 -4.76 7.00
CA PHE A 98 11.21 -3.51 7.32
C PHE A 98 11.06 -3.19 8.80
N ASP A 99 11.56 -4.06 9.68
CA ASP A 99 11.37 -4.04 11.13
C ASP A 99 11.91 -2.79 11.83
N HIS A 100 12.83 -2.06 11.19
CA HIS A 100 13.37 -0.78 11.68
C HIS A 100 12.65 0.45 11.09
N ALA A 101 11.59 0.25 10.27
CA ALA A 101 10.87 1.37 9.69
C ALA A 101 10.08 2.16 10.75
N ASP A 102 10.04 3.47 10.60
CA ASP A 102 9.08 4.29 11.33
C ASP A 102 7.67 4.09 10.73
N ASN A 103 6.65 4.35 11.54
CA ASN A 103 5.27 4.09 11.17
C ASN A 103 4.46 5.37 11.09
N ALA A 104 3.54 5.44 10.12
CA ALA A 104 2.62 6.54 9.94
C ALA A 104 1.20 6.04 9.69
N PHE A 105 0.23 6.71 10.29
CA PHE A 105 -1.17 6.32 10.24
C PHE A 105 -2.05 7.54 9.95
N VAL A 106 -3.08 7.37 9.13
CA VAL A 106 -4.05 8.40 8.85
C VAL A 106 -5.48 7.82 8.83
N SER A 107 -6.42 8.57 9.39
CA SER A 107 -7.85 8.45 9.15
C SER A 107 -8.33 9.76 8.54
N ALA A 108 -8.80 9.70 7.31
CA ALA A 108 -9.27 10.86 6.58
C ALA A 108 -10.47 10.48 5.73
N PHE A 109 -11.42 11.40 5.60
CA PHE A 109 -12.57 11.26 4.71
C PHE A 109 -12.92 12.58 4.03
N ARG A 110 -13.63 12.47 2.92
CA ARG A 110 -14.18 13.63 2.22
C ARG A 110 -15.50 14.03 2.86
N PHE A 111 -15.75 15.32 2.92
CA PHE A 111 -17.04 15.89 3.28
C PHE A 111 -17.35 17.10 2.39
N TYR A 112 -18.61 17.44 2.30
CA TYR A 112 -19.04 18.64 1.59
C TYR A 112 -19.14 19.81 2.57
N LYS A 113 -18.54 20.95 2.22
CA LYS A 113 -18.61 22.19 3.02
C LYS A 113 -19.92 22.95 2.83
N ASP A 114 -20.63 22.66 1.74
CA ASP A 114 -21.85 23.36 1.35
C ASP A 114 -23.01 22.38 1.14
N ASP A 115 -24.23 22.86 1.40
CA ASP A 115 -25.46 22.07 1.25
C ASP A 115 -25.74 21.70 -0.23
N GLU A 116 -25.11 22.40 -1.18
CA GLU A 116 -25.25 22.16 -2.61
C GLU A 116 -24.23 21.16 -3.17
N HIS A 117 -23.41 20.55 -2.30
CA HIS A 117 -22.42 19.52 -2.62
C HIS A 117 -21.38 19.93 -3.70
N ARG A 118 -21.07 21.23 -3.79
CA ARG A 118 -20.13 21.77 -4.78
C ARG A 118 -18.71 21.90 -4.25
N ILE A 119 -18.55 22.10 -2.95
CA ILE A 119 -17.25 22.28 -2.31
C ILE A 119 -16.91 21.02 -1.51
N VAL A 120 -16.00 20.22 -2.03
CA VAL A 120 -15.46 19.03 -1.36
C VAL A 120 -14.23 19.45 -0.56
N ASP A 121 -14.17 19.08 0.72
CA ASP A 121 -12.99 19.23 1.55
C ASP A 121 -12.58 17.90 2.18
N VAL A 122 -11.40 17.86 2.74
CA VAL A 122 -10.81 16.68 3.39
C VAL A 122 -10.82 16.91 4.89
N HIS A 123 -11.50 16.03 5.60
CA HIS A 123 -11.41 15.98 7.05
C HIS A 123 -10.39 14.92 7.46
N ILE A 124 -9.34 15.34 8.16
CA ILE A 124 -8.36 14.44 8.78
C ILE A 124 -8.78 14.30 10.24
N GLU A 125 -9.30 13.14 10.61
CA GLU A 125 -9.66 12.85 12.00
C GLU A 125 -8.44 12.53 12.86
N TYR A 126 -7.49 11.83 12.26
CA TYR A 126 -6.29 11.40 12.95
C TYR A 126 -5.12 11.32 11.98
N ILE A 127 -3.98 11.84 12.38
CA ILE A 127 -2.71 11.64 11.70
C ILE A 127 -1.58 11.55 12.72
N ALA A 128 -0.85 10.44 12.68
CA ALA A 128 0.39 10.25 13.42
C ALA A 128 1.48 9.84 12.43
N ALA A 129 2.53 10.64 12.34
CA ALA A 129 3.66 10.36 11.47
C ALA A 129 4.91 11.10 11.95
N PRO A 130 6.11 10.55 11.75
CA PRO A 130 7.36 11.28 11.91
C PRO A 130 7.50 12.34 10.81
N SER A 131 8.56 13.15 10.85
CA SER A 131 8.95 13.97 9.70
C SER A 131 9.26 13.07 8.50
N LEU A 132 8.73 13.43 7.33
CA LEU A 132 8.95 12.69 6.08
C LEU A 132 10.14 13.21 5.26
N ASN A 133 10.72 14.34 5.65
CA ASN A 133 11.85 14.91 4.91
C ASN A 133 13.04 13.93 4.87
N ASP A 134 13.61 13.78 3.68
CA ASP A 134 14.75 12.90 3.40
C ASP A 134 14.48 11.41 3.70
N ARG A 135 13.20 10.97 3.63
CA ARG A 135 12.79 9.60 3.87
C ARG A 135 12.16 8.96 2.64
N THR A 136 12.17 7.64 2.61
CA THR A 136 11.39 6.84 1.65
C THR A 136 10.04 6.51 2.29
N LEU A 137 8.96 7.04 1.73
CA LEU A 137 7.60 6.76 2.16
C LEU A 137 7.04 5.56 1.39
N LEU A 138 6.61 4.51 2.10
CA LEU A 138 5.86 3.39 1.58
C LEU A 138 4.40 3.57 2.02
N LEU A 139 3.53 4.05 1.11
CA LEU A 139 2.11 4.26 1.38
C LEU A 139 1.33 3.02 0.94
N VAL A 140 0.73 2.31 1.90
CA VAL A 140 0.09 1.02 1.67
C VAL A 140 -1.39 1.03 2.04
N ASP A 141 -2.23 0.49 1.15
CA ASP A 141 -3.67 0.28 1.35
C ASP A 141 -4.08 -0.97 0.55
N PRO A 142 -4.87 -1.92 1.08
CA PRO A 142 -5.22 -3.12 0.34
C PRO A 142 -6.02 -2.88 -0.93
N MET A 143 -6.74 -1.76 -1.04
CA MET A 143 -7.66 -1.49 -2.14
C MET A 143 -7.37 -0.14 -2.79
N LEU A 144 -7.13 -0.14 -4.10
CA LEU A 144 -7.07 1.07 -4.92
C LEU A 144 -8.26 1.09 -5.88
N ALA A 145 -9.43 1.51 -5.39
CA ALA A 145 -10.65 1.57 -6.18
C ALA A 145 -10.66 2.81 -7.11
N THR A 146 -11.11 3.98 -6.65
CA THR A 146 -11.03 5.23 -7.41
C THR A 146 -9.68 5.93 -7.29
N GLY A 147 -8.86 5.56 -6.32
CA GLY A 147 -7.61 6.25 -5.97
C GLY A 147 -7.76 7.41 -4.99
N GLU A 148 -8.98 7.83 -4.74
CA GLU A 148 -9.27 9.00 -3.90
C GLU A 148 -8.73 8.89 -2.47
N SER A 149 -8.87 7.72 -1.82
CA SER A 149 -8.36 7.52 -0.45
C SER A 149 -6.83 7.60 -0.39
N MET A 150 -6.14 7.05 -1.39
CA MET A 150 -4.69 7.10 -1.51
C MET A 150 -4.21 8.55 -1.74
N GLU A 151 -4.88 9.28 -2.60
CA GLU A 151 -4.64 10.71 -2.83
C GLU A 151 -4.84 11.54 -1.56
N LEU A 152 -5.93 11.30 -0.80
CA LEU A 152 -6.20 11.99 0.46
C LEU A 152 -5.13 11.70 1.50
N ALA A 153 -4.75 10.44 1.64
CA ALA A 153 -3.68 10.03 2.54
C ALA A 153 -2.35 10.71 2.17
N TRP A 154 -2.00 10.73 0.90
CA TRP A 154 -0.82 11.44 0.40
C TRP A 154 -0.83 12.93 0.77
N LYS A 155 -1.93 13.63 0.48
CA LYS A 155 -2.08 15.04 0.83
C LYS A 155 -1.98 15.29 2.33
N ALA A 156 -2.58 14.41 3.15
CA ALA A 156 -2.47 14.48 4.61
C ALA A 156 -1.02 14.32 5.08
N PHE A 157 -0.30 13.33 4.55
CA PHE A 157 1.09 13.08 4.93
C PHE A 157 2.05 14.19 4.50
N LEU A 158 1.77 14.92 3.42
CA LEU A 158 2.57 16.09 3.01
C LEU A 158 2.60 17.19 4.08
N THR A 159 1.65 17.23 5.01
CA THR A 159 1.69 18.13 6.17
C THR A 159 2.83 17.80 7.15
N LYS A 160 3.44 16.62 7.04
CA LYS A 160 4.57 16.14 7.85
C LYS A 160 5.93 16.25 7.15
N GLY A 161 5.95 16.85 5.96
CA GLY A 161 7.15 17.05 5.14
C GLY A 161 7.04 16.36 3.79
N LYS A 162 8.02 16.61 2.93
CA LYS A 162 8.09 16.00 1.59
C LYS A 162 9.08 14.84 1.61
N PRO A 163 8.65 13.60 1.35
CA PRO A 163 9.57 12.46 1.28
C PRO A 163 10.51 12.59 0.06
N ALA A 164 11.69 12.03 0.18
CA ALA A 164 12.66 11.96 -0.93
C ALA A 164 12.22 10.96 -2.01
N LYS A 165 11.52 9.88 -1.61
CA LYS A 165 10.96 8.87 -2.50
C LYS A 165 9.56 8.48 -2.02
N LEU A 166 8.66 8.20 -2.96
CA LEU A 166 7.34 7.66 -2.68
C LEU A 166 7.16 6.34 -3.42
N GLN A 167 6.76 5.31 -2.69
CA GLN A 167 6.29 4.07 -3.27
C GLN A 167 4.92 3.75 -2.68
N MET A 168 4.00 3.32 -3.52
CA MET A 168 2.64 2.96 -3.12
C MET A 168 2.41 1.49 -3.36
N ALA A 169 1.64 0.83 -2.49
CA ALA A 169 1.31 -0.58 -2.65
C ALA A 169 -0.16 -0.86 -2.33
N CYS A 170 -0.78 -1.70 -3.17
CA CYS A 170 -2.11 -2.21 -2.91
C CYS A 170 -2.23 -3.70 -3.31
N VAL A 171 -3.12 -4.42 -2.64
CA VAL A 171 -3.39 -5.81 -3.00
C VAL A 171 -4.18 -5.87 -4.30
N ILE A 172 -5.27 -5.12 -4.40
CA ILE A 172 -6.10 -5.05 -5.61
C ILE A 172 -6.31 -3.59 -6.01
N ALA A 173 -6.07 -3.31 -7.30
CA ALA A 173 -6.38 -2.03 -7.94
C ALA A 173 -7.46 -2.19 -8.99
N SER A 174 -8.21 -1.13 -9.26
CA SER A 174 -8.97 -0.99 -10.49
C SER A 174 -8.13 -0.30 -11.57
N GLN A 175 -8.45 -0.53 -12.85
CA GLN A 175 -7.84 0.23 -13.94
C GLN A 175 -8.06 1.73 -13.79
N GLN A 176 -9.23 2.14 -13.30
CA GLN A 176 -9.55 3.56 -13.05
C GLN A 176 -8.67 4.14 -11.94
N GLY A 177 -8.46 3.42 -10.83
CA GLY A 177 -7.59 3.85 -9.74
C GLY A 177 -6.13 3.99 -10.18
N VAL A 178 -5.65 3.03 -10.99
CA VAL A 178 -4.31 3.11 -11.58
C VAL A 178 -4.17 4.33 -12.49
N ALA A 179 -5.16 4.61 -13.35
CA ALA A 179 -5.16 5.79 -14.22
C ALA A 179 -5.15 7.10 -13.41
N HIS A 180 -5.96 7.17 -12.35
CA HIS A 180 -5.99 8.33 -11.45
C HIS A 180 -4.63 8.58 -10.78
N MET A 181 -3.95 7.53 -10.30
CA MET A 181 -2.60 7.67 -9.74
C MET A 181 -1.59 8.12 -10.79
N ALA A 182 -1.71 7.66 -12.04
CA ALA A 182 -0.86 8.09 -13.13
C ALA A 182 -1.02 9.58 -13.47
N GLU A 183 -2.25 10.08 -13.43
CA GLU A 183 -2.53 11.51 -13.63
C GLU A 183 -2.01 12.38 -12.48
N LEU A 184 -2.13 11.88 -11.24
CA LEU A 184 -1.66 12.59 -10.05
C LEU A 184 -0.13 12.65 -9.98
N PHE A 185 0.56 11.64 -10.51
CA PHE A 185 2.00 11.51 -10.50
C PHE A 185 2.55 11.29 -11.93
N PRO A 186 2.62 12.36 -12.75
CA PRO A 186 2.95 12.24 -14.18
C PRO A 186 4.41 11.89 -14.47
N GLY A 187 5.27 11.81 -13.44
CA GLY A 187 6.70 11.49 -13.57
C GLY A 187 7.06 10.08 -13.12
N ASP A 188 8.35 9.74 -13.25
CA ASP A 188 8.90 8.45 -12.81
C ASP A 188 9.24 8.39 -11.29
N ASP A 189 8.92 9.44 -10.54
CA ASP A 189 9.32 9.59 -9.14
C ASP A 189 8.47 8.73 -8.17
N VAL A 190 7.34 8.20 -8.64
CA VAL A 190 6.43 7.37 -7.86
C VAL A 190 6.23 6.02 -8.53
N THR A 191 6.34 4.96 -7.76
CA THR A 191 6.06 3.60 -8.22
C THR A 191 4.84 3.05 -7.50
N LEU A 192 3.86 2.55 -8.25
CA LEU A 192 2.68 1.86 -7.75
C LEU A 192 2.84 0.34 -7.93
N TRP A 193 2.74 -0.38 -6.83
CA TRP A 193 2.84 -1.83 -6.77
C TRP A 193 1.46 -2.44 -6.51
N CYS A 194 1.01 -3.33 -7.37
CA CYS A 194 -0.29 -3.99 -7.25
C CYS A 194 -0.14 -5.51 -7.36
N ALA A 195 -0.76 -6.27 -6.46
CA ALA A 195 -0.78 -7.72 -6.59
C ALA A 195 -1.79 -8.19 -7.65
N ALA A 196 -2.88 -7.43 -7.89
CA ALA A 196 -3.79 -7.65 -9.02
C ALA A 196 -4.41 -6.32 -9.48
N ILE A 197 -4.77 -6.25 -10.78
CA ILE A 197 -5.50 -5.12 -11.36
C ILE A 197 -6.78 -5.66 -12.01
N ASP A 198 -7.90 -5.16 -11.57
CA ASP A 198 -9.23 -5.53 -12.05
C ASP A 198 -9.81 -4.49 -13.01
N PRO A 199 -10.67 -4.90 -13.97
CA PRO A 199 -11.00 -4.05 -15.11
C PRO A 199 -11.94 -2.89 -14.80
N VAL A 200 -12.88 -3.04 -13.85
CA VAL A 200 -13.96 -2.06 -13.68
C VAL A 200 -14.32 -1.83 -12.21
N LEU A 201 -15.03 -0.71 -11.98
CA LEU A 201 -15.77 -0.43 -10.75
C LEU A 201 -17.27 -0.59 -11.02
N ASP A 202 -18.02 -1.05 -10.01
CA ASP A 202 -19.49 -1.02 -10.05
C ASP A 202 -20.05 0.37 -9.75
N GLU A 203 -21.37 0.50 -9.70
CA GLU A 203 -22.09 1.75 -9.41
C GLU A 203 -21.82 2.28 -7.99
N HIS A 204 -21.42 1.40 -7.06
CA HIS A 204 -21.04 1.74 -5.69
C HIS A 204 -19.54 1.95 -5.50
N LYS A 205 -18.77 1.97 -6.61
CA LYS A 205 -17.31 2.13 -6.64
C LYS A 205 -16.54 0.95 -6.03
N TYR A 206 -17.15 -0.23 -5.96
CA TYR A 206 -16.43 -1.46 -5.62
C TYR A 206 -15.67 -1.99 -6.84
N ILE A 207 -14.50 -2.55 -6.60
CA ILE A 207 -13.68 -3.21 -7.64
C ILE A 207 -14.35 -4.52 -8.06
N VAL A 208 -14.48 -4.76 -9.37
CA VAL A 208 -15.08 -5.97 -9.92
C VAL A 208 -14.07 -6.68 -10.84
N PRO A 209 -13.81 -8.00 -10.62
CA PRO A 209 -14.41 -8.90 -9.64
C PRO A 209 -14.05 -8.62 -8.17
N GLY A 210 -12.93 -7.93 -7.88
CA GLY A 210 -12.57 -7.45 -6.56
C GLY A 210 -12.48 -8.55 -5.47
N LEU A 211 -12.71 -8.13 -4.23
CA LEU A 211 -12.79 -9.00 -3.05
C LEU A 211 -13.86 -8.53 -2.03
N GLY A 212 -14.62 -7.47 -2.33
CA GLY A 212 -15.56 -6.86 -1.39
C GLY A 212 -14.94 -5.72 -0.57
N ASP A 213 -15.46 -5.44 0.64
CA ASP A 213 -14.90 -4.43 1.56
C ASP A 213 -13.81 -5.05 2.43
N ALA A 214 -12.55 -4.67 2.18
CA ALA A 214 -11.41 -5.21 2.92
C ALA A 214 -11.42 -4.81 4.40
N GLY A 215 -11.98 -3.66 4.76
CA GLY A 215 -12.12 -3.21 6.13
C GLY A 215 -13.11 -4.07 6.91
N ASP A 216 -14.27 -4.30 6.33
CA ASP A 216 -15.34 -5.09 6.97
C ASP A 216 -14.97 -6.57 7.03
N LEU A 217 -14.36 -7.12 5.99
CA LEU A 217 -13.82 -8.49 6.00
C LEU A 217 -12.70 -8.67 7.04
N SER A 218 -11.88 -7.64 7.27
CA SER A 218 -10.80 -7.70 8.26
C SER A 218 -11.28 -7.51 9.69
N PHE A 219 -12.20 -6.57 9.94
CA PHE A 219 -12.48 -6.04 11.28
C PHE A 219 -13.95 -6.02 11.68
N GLY A 220 -14.85 -6.42 10.79
CA GLY A 220 -16.30 -6.36 10.98
C GLY A 220 -16.91 -5.08 10.42
N GLU A 221 -18.22 -5.15 10.16
CA GLU A 221 -18.99 -4.08 9.57
C GLU A 221 -18.91 -2.78 10.37
N LYS A 222 -18.90 -1.67 9.67
CA LYS A 222 -19.08 -0.32 10.24
C LYS A 222 -20.58 -0.10 10.49
N LEU A 223 -20.90 0.46 11.64
CA LEU A 223 -22.24 0.95 11.93
C LEU A 223 -22.43 2.34 11.33
#